data_0eb73c01ddb5bc3fef227e1254235390
#
_entry.id   0eb73c01ddb5bc3fef227e1254235390
#
_cell.length_a   1.000
_cell.length_b   1.000
_cell.length_c   1.000
_cell.angle_alpha   90.00
_cell.angle_beta   90.00
_cell.angle_gamma   90.00
#
_symmetry.space_group_name_H-M   'P 1'
#
loop_
_entity.id
_entity.type
_entity.pdbx_description
1 polymer ?
#
loop_
_entity_poly.entity_id
_entity_poly.type
_entity_poly.pdbx_seq_one_letter_code
_entity_poly.pdbx_strand_id
1 'polypeptide(L)'
;YAPRGPVCDIRDTAVMRELFDGAAQVAKQCRGYLMQIDPDVLNSDEQFKRDMSALGFACEGDSLNFEGIQPRFVFRLDIAGKTEDEVLAHFEQKTRYNVRLAAKKGVTTQFWSGDGDIPDEALTAFADIMQTTGKRDRFLVRSKDYFANMLRALGKHARLYLAYLDGQPISGTIASQYGDKTWYMYGASSNEHRNVMPNYLLQWEMIRWAIAGGCRIYDFRGVSGDLSPDNP
;
A
#
# COMPACT_ATOMS: atom_id res chain seq x y z
N TYR A 1 7.49 -2.87 18.60
CA TYR A 1 6.64 -2.15 17.68
C TYR A 1 5.47 -3.03 17.19
N ALA A 2 4.23 -2.53 17.29
CA ALA A 2 3.02 -3.20 16.81
C ALA A 2 2.42 -2.45 15.61
N PRO A 3 2.86 -2.78 14.37
CA PRO A 3 2.35 -2.13 13.16
C PRO A 3 0.86 -2.46 12.96
N ARG A 4 0.04 -1.42 12.78
CA ARG A 4 -1.44 -1.53 12.67
C ARG A 4 -2.10 -2.23 13.86
N GLY A 5 -1.45 -2.20 15.02
CA GLY A 5 -1.94 -2.79 16.25
C GLY A 5 -2.09 -1.77 17.38
N PRO A 6 -2.73 -2.18 18.50
CA PRO A 6 -3.27 -3.52 18.75
C PRO A 6 -4.50 -3.82 17.91
N VAL A 7 -4.78 -5.12 17.69
CA VAL A 7 -6.00 -5.60 17.02
C VAL A 7 -6.95 -6.13 18.10
N CYS A 8 -7.83 -5.28 18.55
CA CYS A 8 -8.84 -5.58 19.59
C CYS A 8 -9.99 -4.56 19.47
N ASP A 9 -11.01 -4.69 20.31
CA ASP A 9 -11.96 -3.60 20.49
C ASP A 9 -11.27 -2.43 21.18
N ILE A 10 -10.98 -1.39 20.41
CA ILE A 10 -10.31 -0.17 20.90
C ILE A 10 -11.17 0.64 21.89
N ARG A 11 -12.44 0.29 22.09
CA ARG A 11 -13.33 0.88 23.09
C ARG A 11 -13.31 0.14 24.40
N ASP A 12 -12.83 -1.10 24.42
CA ASP A 12 -12.64 -1.86 25.64
C ASP A 12 -11.29 -1.54 26.28
N THR A 13 -11.30 -0.51 27.15
CA THR A 13 -10.09 -0.04 27.83
C THR A 13 -9.53 -1.07 28.82
N ALA A 14 -10.34 -2.03 29.29
CA ALA A 14 -9.87 -3.10 30.15
C ALA A 14 -9.03 -4.11 29.37
N VAL A 15 -9.51 -4.54 28.20
CA VAL A 15 -8.76 -5.41 27.27
C VAL A 15 -7.48 -4.72 26.80
N MET A 16 -7.55 -3.44 26.46
CA MET A 16 -6.35 -2.67 26.07
C MET A 16 -5.32 -2.61 27.18
N ARG A 17 -5.74 -2.36 28.43
CA ARG A 17 -4.83 -2.36 29.60
C ARG A 17 -4.15 -3.71 29.79
N GLU A 18 -4.90 -4.82 29.72
CA GLU A 18 -4.37 -6.16 29.86
C GLU A 18 -3.33 -6.47 28.75
N LEU A 19 -3.62 -6.12 27.50
CA LEU A 19 -2.70 -6.25 26.38
C LEU A 19 -1.40 -5.47 26.61
N PHE A 20 -1.48 -4.22 27.06
CA PHE A 20 -0.32 -3.37 27.28
C PHE A 20 0.49 -3.80 28.50
N ASP A 21 -0.14 -4.27 29.57
CA ASP A 21 0.53 -4.83 30.74
C ASP A 21 1.29 -6.11 30.36
N GLY A 22 0.68 -7.00 29.55
CA GLY A 22 1.35 -8.18 29.01
C GLY A 22 2.52 -7.81 28.08
N ALA A 23 2.35 -6.85 27.20
CA ALA A 23 3.43 -6.36 26.33
C ALA A 23 4.57 -5.72 27.13
N ALA A 24 4.27 -4.99 28.21
CA ALA A 24 5.29 -4.42 29.11
C ALA A 24 6.10 -5.52 29.82
N GLN A 25 5.47 -6.63 30.22
CA GLN A 25 6.18 -7.78 30.78
C GLN A 25 7.15 -8.40 29.79
N VAL A 26 6.71 -8.62 28.54
CA VAL A 26 7.56 -9.12 27.44
C VAL A 26 8.70 -8.14 27.16
N ALA A 27 8.40 -6.85 27.09
CA ALA A 27 9.44 -5.82 26.89
C ALA A 27 10.52 -5.88 27.96
N LYS A 28 10.16 -6.04 29.23
CA LYS A 28 11.15 -6.22 30.33
C LYS A 28 12.03 -7.46 30.13
N GLN A 29 11.46 -8.59 29.72
CA GLN A 29 12.20 -9.83 29.43
C GLN A 29 13.18 -9.65 28.26
N CYS A 30 12.77 -8.90 27.24
CA CYS A 30 13.59 -8.60 26.05
C CYS A 30 14.47 -7.35 26.21
N ARG A 31 14.55 -6.75 27.40
CA ARG A 31 15.24 -5.47 27.66
C ARG A 31 14.75 -4.33 26.75
N GLY A 32 13.48 -4.34 26.39
CA GLY A 32 12.83 -3.27 25.63
C GLY A 32 12.68 -2.02 26.49
N TYR A 33 12.88 -0.86 25.89
CA TYR A 33 12.77 0.44 26.57
C TYR A 33 11.61 1.28 26.05
N LEU A 34 11.01 0.86 24.94
CA LEU A 34 9.90 1.58 24.29
C LEU A 34 8.91 0.58 23.71
N MET A 35 7.63 0.84 23.90
CA MET A 35 6.54 0.20 23.15
C MET A 35 5.91 1.23 22.23
N GLN A 36 6.03 0.97 20.93
CA GLN A 36 5.40 1.80 19.90
C GLN A 36 4.25 1.03 19.27
N ILE A 37 3.13 1.70 19.13
CA ILE A 37 1.93 1.17 18.45
C ILE A 37 1.51 2.11 17.32
N ASP A 38 0.82 1.58 16.35
CA ASP A 38 0.35 2.34 15.18
C ASP A 38 -1.00 1.79 14.72
N PRO A 39 -2.07 2.02 15.50
CA PRO A 39 -3.40 1.49 15.21
C PRO A 39 -4.04 2.17 14.00
N ASP A 40 -4.89 1.43 13.27
CA ASP A 40 -5.68 1.98 12.16
C ASP A 40 -6.93 2.70 12.71
N VAL A 41 -6.72 3.84 13.34
CA VAL A 41 -7.74 4.69 13.98
C VAL A 41 -7.69 6.08 13.37
N LEU A 42 -8.86 6.68 13.16
CA LEU A 42 -8.94 8.03 12.62
C LEU A 42 -8.31 9.06 13.57
N ASN A 43 -7.54 10.00 13.02
CA ASN A 43 -6.93 11.07 13.79
C ASN A 43 -7.95 12.00 14.48
N SER A 44 -9.19 12.03 13.98
CA SER A 44 -10.31 12.76 14.60
C SER A 44 -10.95 12.03 15.78
N ASP A 45 -10.48 10.83 16.15
CA ASP A 45 -11.03 10.06 17.26
C ASP A 45 -10.45 10.54 18.60
N GLU A 46 -11.06 11.61 19.11
CA GLU A 46 -10.64 12.24 20.38
C GLU A 46 -10.87 11.34 21.60
N GLN A 47 -11.85 10.41 21.55
CA GLN A 47 -12.04 9.46 22.63
C GLN A 47 -10.88 8.49 22.72
N PHE A 48 -10.48 7.92 21.59
CA PHE A 48 -9.30 7.05 21.55
C PHE A 48 -8.04 7.74 22.08
N LYS A 49 -7.81 8.99 21.71
CA LYS A 49 -6.65 9.77 22.20
C LYS A 49 -6.68 9.91 23.73
N ARG A 50 -7.85 10.22 24.32
CA ARG A 50 -8.01 10.32 25.77
C ARG A 50 -7.74 8.97 26.47
N ASP A 51 -8.31 7.89 25.93
CA ASP A 51 -8.14 6.55 26.50
C ASP A 51 -6.68 6.10 26.46
N MET A 52 -5.98 6.35 25.34
CA MET A 52 -4.55 6.06 25.20
C MET A 52 -3.69 6.89 26.16
N SER A 53 -4.01 8.17 26.34
CA SER A 53 -3.32 9.02 27.30
C SER A 53 -3.52 8.51 28.74
N ALA A 54 -4.73 8.06 29.10
CA ALA A 54 -5.03 7.46 30.40
C ALA A 54 -4.30 6.12 30.63
N LEU A 55 -3.94 5.41 29.55
CA LEU A 55 -3.13 4.20 29.57
C LEU A 55 -1.61 4.48 29.55
N GLY A 56 -1.21 5.75 29.55
CA GLY A 56 0.19 6.17 29.60
C GLY A 56 0.90 6.33 28.25
N PHE A 57 0.17 6.32 27.16
CA PHE A 57 0.72 6.56 25.83
C PHE A 57 0.74 8.05 25.49
N ALA A 58 1.78 8.47 24.79
CA ALA A 58 1.86 9.77 24.14
C ALA A 58 1.72 9.63 22.64
N CYS A 59 0.97 10.53 22.00
CA CYS A 59 0.90 10.61 20.55
C CYS A 59 2.10 11.39 20.03
N GLU A 60 2.92 10.77 19.18
CA GLU A 60 4.01 11.46 18.50
C GLU A 60 3.51 12.18 17.26
N GLY A 61 3.76 13.49 17.25
CA GLY A 61 3.83 14.33 16.05
C GLY A 61 2.53 14.63 15.31
N ASP A 62 2.52 15.80 14.69
CA ASP A 62 1.51 16.29 13.74
C ASP A 62 2.10 16.41 12.32
N SER A 63 3.11 15.59 11.98
CA SER A 63 3.73 15.61 10.66
C SER A 63 2.70 15.36 9.55
N LEU A 64 2.75 16.19 8.51
CA LEU A 64 1.99 16.05 7.28
C LEU A 64 2.69 15.18 6.23
N ASN A 65 3.94 14.78 6.49
CA ASN A 65 4.80 14.03 5.57
C ASN A 65 4.93 12.56 5.96
N PHE A 66 5.78 11.82 5.22
CA PHE A 66 6.05 10.40 5.39
C PHE A 66 7.08 10.09 6.49
N GLU A 67 7.10 10.83 7.60
CA GLU A 67 8.12 10.70 8.64
C GLU A 67 7.87 9.52 9.60
N GLY A 68 6.69 8.93 9.55
CA GLY A 68 6.33 7.77 10.38
C GLY A 68 6.69 6.42 9.73
N ILE A 69 6.70 5.35 10.54
CA ILE A 69 6.89 3.97 10.03
C ILE A 69 5.71 3.56 9.14
N GLN A 70 4.50 4.00 9.48
CA GLN A 70 3.29 3.82 8.66
C GLN A 70 2.82 5.19 8.16
N PRO A 71 2.25 5.25 6.94
CA PRO A 71 1.71 6.50 6.44
C PRO A 71 0.51 6.94 7.30
N ARG A 72 0.57 8.18 7.77
CA ARG A 72 -0.51 8.80 8.55
C ARG A 72 -1.72 9.13 7.67
N PHE A 73 -1.48 9.58 6.46
CA PHE A 73 -2.50 9.88 5.47
C PHE A 73 -2.47 8.81 4.39
N VAL A 74 -3.63 8.24 4.10
CA VAL A 74 -3.80 7.23 3.06
C VAL A 74 -4.97 7.63 2.17
N PHE A 75 -4.86 7.33 0.87
CA PHE A 75 -5.98 7.50 -0.03
C PHE A 75 -6.68 6.16 -0.22
N ARG A 76 -7.98 6.10 0.07
CA ARG A 76 -8.82 4.91 -0.04
C ARG A 76 -9.96 5.13 -1.02
N LEU A 77 -10.12 4.20 -1.94
CA LEU A 77 -11.24 4.17 -2.89
C LEU A 77 -12.26 3.15 -2.40
N ASP A 78 -13.48 3.59 -2.17
CA ASP A 78 -14.61 2.71 -1.86
C ASP A 78 -15.11 2.05 -3.15
N ILE A 79 -14.99 0.71 -3.19
CA ILE A 79 -15.42 -0.14 -4.31
C ILE A 79 -16.49 -1.17 -3.89
N ALA A 80 -17.04 -1.02 -2.67
CA ALA A 80 -17.99 -1.97 -2.12
C ALA A 80 -19.23 -2.15 -3.02
N GLY A 81 -19.42 -3.38 -3.53
CA GLY A 81 -20.57 -3.73 -4.36
C GLY A 81 -20.63 -3.06 -5.74
N LYS A 82 -19.55 -2.39 -6.15
CA LYS A 82 -19.49 -1.70 -7.44
C LYS A 82 -18.90 -2.60 -8.53
N THR A 83 -19.41 -2.43 -9.73
CA THR A 83 -18.84 -3.02 -10.95
C THR A 83 -17.62 -2.22 -11.44
N GLU A 84 -16.83 -2.82 -12.33
CA GLU A 84 -15.70 -2.14 -12.98
C GLU A 84 -16.15 -0.85 -13.69
N ASP A 85 -17.28 -0.91 -14.40
CA ASP A 85 -17.82 0.25 -15.14
C ASP A 85 -18.23 1.38 -14.20
N GLU A 86 -18.88 1.07 -13.07
CA GLU A 86 -19.27 2.05 -12.08
C GLU A 86 -18.05 2.72 -11.43
N VAL A 87 -17.04 1.94 -11.06
CA VAL A 87 -15.80 2.49 -10.49
C VAL A 87 -15.07 3.36 -11.52
N LEU A 88 -14.94 2.89 -12.75
CA LEU A 88 -14.28 3.66 -13.82
C LEU A 88 -15.06 4.95 -14.15
N ALA A 89 -16.39 4.92 -14.13
CA ALA A 89 -17.23 6.09 -14.37
C ALA A 89 -17.06 7.18 -13.30
N HIS A 90 -16.76 6.78 -12.05
CA HIS A 90 -16.53 7.71 -10.94
C HIS A 90 -15.18 8.43 -11.01
N PHE A 91 -14.21 7.91 -11.77
CA PHE A 91 -12.94 8.60 -11.92
C PHE A 91 -13.10 9.91 -12.70
N GLU A 92 -12.23 10.86 -12.45
CA GLU A 92 -12.14 12.06 -13.24
C GLU A 92 -11.89 11.72 -14.72
N GLN A 93 -12.34 12.59 -15.62
CA GLN A 93 -12.20 12.42 -17.07
C GLN A 93 -10.74 12.16 -17.48
N LYS A 94 -9.79 12.88 -16.89
CA LYS A 94 -8.34 12.72 -17.16
C LYS A 94 -7.86 11.31 -16.78
N THR A 95 -8.30 10.77 -15.66
CA THR A 95 -7.93 9.41 -15.21
C THR A 95 -8.48 8.36 -16.16
N ARG A 96 -9.77 8.42 -16.50
CA ARG A 96 -10.39 7.53 -17.49
C ARG A 96 -9.69 7.58 -18.84
N TYR A 97 -9.36 8.79 -19.28
CA TYR A 97 -8.62 9.00 -20.52
C TYR A 97 -7.24 8.31 -20.46
N ASN A 98 -6.48 8.49 -19.39
CA ASN A 98 -5.12 7.94 -19.27
C ASN A 98 -5.11 6.41 -19.18
N VAL A 99 -6.09 5.78 -18.51
CA VAL A 99 -6.25 4.32 -18.51
C VAL A 99 -6.44 3.81 -19.95
N ARG A 100 -7.35 4.45 -20.72
CA ARG A 100 -7.61 4.06 -22.12
C ARG A 100 -6.44 4.40 -23.04
N LEU A 101 -5.75 5.51 -22.78
CA LEU A 101 -4.58 5.93 -23.56
C LEU A 101 -3.46 4.91 -23.49
N ALA A 102 -3.18 4.35 -22.31
CA ALA A 102 -2.14 3.35 -22.14
C ALA A 102 -2.39 2.14 -23.06
N ALA A 103 -3.59 1.56 -23.00
CA ALA A 103 -3.96 0.46 -23.89
C ALA A 103 -3.90 0.84 -25.38
N LYS A 104 -4.40 2.04 -25.74
CA LYS A 104 -4.35 2.55 -27.13
C LYS A 104 -2.91 2.76 -27.63
N LYS A 105 -1.97 3.07 -26.75
CA LYS A 105 -0.55 3.24 -27.05
C LYS A 105 0.24 1.92 -27.08
N GLY A 106 -0.44 0.78 -26.98
CA GLY A 106 0.18 -0.54 -27.05
C GLY A 106 0.75 -1.04 -25.72
N VAL A 107 0.46 -0.38 -24.59
CA VAL A 107 0.86 -0.90 -23.29
C VAL A 107 0.03 -2.13 -22.97
N THR A 108 0.72 -3.24 -22.66
CA THR A 108 0.12 -4.50 -22.19
C THR A 108 0.53 -4.76 -20.75
N THR A 109 -0.26 -5.56 -20.02
CA THR A 109 0.03 -5.91 -18.64
C THR A 109 0.07 -7.42 -18.47
N GLN A 110 0.95 -7.88 -17.58
CA GLN A 110 1.00 -9.25 -17.10
C GLN A 110 1.02 -9.25 -15.58
N PHE A 111 0.51 -10.31 -14.97
CA PHE A 111 0.59 -10.50 -13.53
C PHE A 111 0.92 -11.94 -13.15
N TRP A 112 1.51 -12.10 -11.97
CA TRP A 112 1.80 -13.39 -11.36
C TRP A 112 1.35 -13.35 -9.90
N SER A 113 0.70 -14.42 -9.47
CA SER A 113 0.31 -14.63 -8.07
C SER A 113 1.49 -15.13 -7.24
N GLY A 114 1.57 -14.75 -5.99
CA GLY A 114 2.67 -15.15 -5.10
C GLY A 114 2.71 -16.66 -4.79
N ASP A 115 1.60 -17.38 -4.97
CA ASP A 115 1.52 -18.85 -4.87
C ASP A 115 1.76 -19.57 -6.21
N GLY A 116 1.93 -18.80 -7.30
CA GLY A 116 2.27 -19.32 -8.61
C GLY A 116 3.78 -19.31 -8.88
N ASP A 117 4.14 -19.77 -10.05
CA ASP A 117 5.51 -19.69 -10.55
C ASP A 117 5.73 -18.29 -11.15
N ILE A 118 6.50 -17.48 -10.44
CA ILE A 118 6.88 -16.13 -10.90
C ILE A 118 8.22 -16.27 -11.61
N PRO A 119 8.32 -16.00 -12.92
CA PRO A 119 9.57 -16.08 -13.65
C PRO A 119 10.65 -15.17 -13.04
N ASP A 120 11.90 -15.65 -12.99
CA ASP A 120 13.02 -14.85 -12.45
C ASP A 120 13.23 -13.57 -13.25
N GLU A 121 12.96 -13.61 -14.56
CA GLU A 121 13.02 -12.45 -15.45
C GLU A 121 12.01 -11.37 -15.04
N ALA A 122 10.80 -11.76 -14.60
CA ALA A 122 9.78 -10.81 -14.14
C ALA A 122 10.19 -10.16 -12.82
N LEU A 123 10.73 -10.94 -11.88
CA LEU A 123 11.28 -10.41 -10.61
C LEU A 123 12.48 -9.49 -10.85
N THR A 124 13.36 -9.85 -11.78
CA THR A 124 14.52 -9.05 -12.15
C THR A 124 14.08 -7.74 -12.78
N ALA A 125 13.17 -7.79 -13.77
CA ALA A 125 12.62 -6.60 -14.40
C ALA A 125 11.98 -5.63 -13.39
N PHE A 126 11.19 -6.16 -12.45
CA PHE A 126 10.61 -5.35 -11.39
C PHE A 126 11.68 -4.71 -10.50
N ALA A 127 12.69 -5.49 -10.06
CA ALA A 127 13.76 -4.99 -9.21
C ALA A 127 14.58 -3.89 -9.90
N ASP A 128 14.88 -4.03 -11.19
CA ASP A 128 15.64 -3.05 -11.97
C ASP A 128 14.86 -1.73 -12.15
N ILE A 129 13.57 -1.82 -12.43
CA ILE A 129 12.70 -0.64 -12.49
C ILE A 129 12.57 0.02 -11.12
N MET A 130 12.49 -0.78 -10.05
CA MET A 130 12.51 -0.26 -8.66
C MET A 130 13.80 0.48 -8.35
N GLN A 131 14.97 -0.04 -8.76
CA GLN A 131 16.25 0.66 -8.60
C GLN A 131 16.26 2.01 -9.34
N THR A 132 15.72 2.02 -10.55
CA THR A 132 15.58 3.26 -11.33
C THR A 132 14.69 4.28 -10.61
N THR A 133 13.56 3.82 -10.07
CA THR A 133 12.63 4.64 -9.29
C THR A 133 13.28 5.16 -8.01
N GLY A 134 13.96 4.28 -7.25
CA GLY A 134 14.62 4.66 -6.01
C GLY A 134 15.74 5.69 -6.20
N LYS A 135 16.51 5.57 -7.28
CA LYS A 135 17.54 6.58 -7.64
C LYS A 135 16.91 7.93 -8.00
N ARG A 136 15.83 7.92 -8.77
CA ARG A 136 15.10 9.14 -9.14
C ARG A 136 14.48 9.84 -7.94
N ASP A 137 13.80 9.06 -7.09
CA ASP A 137 12.96 9.59 -6.00
C ASP A 137 13.70 9.57 -4.64
N ARG A 138 14.99 9.18 -4.64
CA ARG A 138 15.94 9.24 -3.51
C ARG A 138 15.52 8.42 -2.28
N PHE A 139 15.04 7.21 -2.49
CA PHE A 139 14.75 6.29 -1.39
C PHE A 139 15.49 4.95 -1.52
N LEU A 140 15.65 4.24 -0.40
CA LEU A 140 16.29 2.92 -0.37
C LEU A 140 15.37 1.85 -0.91
N VAL A 141 15.85 1.10 -1.90
CA VAL A 141 15.13 0.00 -2.53
C VAL A 141 15.49 -1.33 -1.87
N ARG A 142 14.51 -2.19 -1.67
CA ARG A 142 14.71 -3.56 -1.22
C ARG A 142 15.28 -4.42 -2.34
N SER A 143 15.96 -5.52 -1.97
CA SER A 143 16.53 -6.46 -2.94
C SER A 143 15.46 -7.25 -3.72
N LYS A 144 15.85 -7.82 -4.86
CA LYS A 144 15.02 -8.78 -5.61
C LYS A 144 14.55 -9.94 -4.70
N ASP A 145 15.45 -10.49 -3.90
CA ASP A 145 15.13 -11.61 -3.00
C ASP A 145 14.10 -11.23 -1.94
N TYR A 146 14.14 -9.98 -1.45
CA TYR A 146 13.11 -9.50 -0.54
C TYR A 146 11.72 -9.54 -1.19
N PHE A 147 11.59 -9.05 -2.43
CA PHE A 147 10.31 -9.07 -3.14
C PHE A 147 9.85 -10.49 -3.45
N ALA A 148 10.76 -11.36 -3.90
CA ALA A 148 10.47 -12.77 -4.15
C ALA A 148 9.97 -13.49 -2.88
N ASN A 149 10.66 -13.29 -1.76
CA ASN A 149 10.30 -13.89 -0.47
C ASN A 149 8.96 -13.35 0.06
N MET A 150 8.73 -12.05 -0.08
CA MET A 150 7.47 -11.42 0.31
C MET A 150 6.29 -11.95 -0.51
N LEU A 151 6.42 -12.02 -1.82
CA LEU A 151 5.38 -12.56 -2.70
C LEU A 151 5.07 -14.02 -2.34
N ARG A 152 6.11 -14.86 -2.17
CA ARG A 152 5.94 -16.26 -1.76
C ARG A 152 5.27 -16.39 -0.38
N ALA A 153 5.66 -15.57 0.58
CA ALA A 153 5.10 -15.60 1.93
C ALA A 153 3.62 -15.19 1.97
N LEU A 154 3.23 -14.24 1.11
CA LEU A 154 1.85 -13.79 0.99
C LEU A 154 1.00 -14.72 0.09
N GLY A 155 1.63 -15.50 -0.77
CA GLY A 155 0.97 -16.48 -1.62
C GLY A 155 -0.12 -15.85 -2.48
N LYS A 156 -1.30 -16.48 -2.54
CA LYS A 156 -2.48 -16.01 -3.30
C LYS A 156 -2.94 -14.59 -2.93
N HIS A 157 -2.47 -14.08 -1.80
CA HIS A 157 -2.81 -12.75 -1.29
C HIS A 157 -1.93 -11.64 -1.87
N ALA A 158 -0.97 -11.95 -2.73
CA ALA A 158 -0.14 -10.95 -3.39
C ALA A 158 0.00 -11.22 -4.88
N ARG A 159 0.14 -10.15 -5.66
CA ARG A 159 0.42 -10.20 -7.09
C ARG A 159 1.52 -9.22 -7.46
N LEU A 160 2.43 -9.69 -8.30
CA LEU A 160 3.34 -8.85 -9.07
C LEU A 160 2.67 -8.52 -10.42
N TYR A 161 2.68 -7.25 -10.80
CA TYR A 161 2.20 -6.78 -12.10
C TYR A 161 3.34 -6.08 -12.83
N LEU A 162 3.46 -6.31 -14.13
CA LEU A 162 4.35 -5.56 -15.01
C LEU A 162 3.57 -5.02 -16.21
N ALA A 163 3.91 -3.80 -16.60
CA ALA A 163 3.45 -3.18 -17.84
C ALA A 163 4.57 -3.19 -18.87
N TYR A 164 4.23 -3.55 -20.09
CA TYR A 164 5.15 -3.70 -21.22
C TYR A 164 4.76 -2.75 -22.36
N LEU A 165 5.77 -2.23 -23.03
CA LEU A 165 5.63 -1.57 -24.32
C LEU A 165 6.66 -2.20 -25.28
N ASP A 166 6.21 -2.66 -26.46
CA ASP A 166 7.05 -3.32 -27.46
C ASP A 166 7.91 -4.46 -26.86
N GLY A 167 7.32 -5.22 -25.93
CA GLY A 167 7.98 -6.32 -25.23
C GLY A 167 8.95 -5.92 -24.11
N GLN A 168 9.17 -4.62 -23.88
CA GLN A 168 10.04 -4.12 -22.83
C GLN A 168 9.23 -3.77 -21.57
N PRO A 169 9.64 -4.21 -20.36
CA PRO A 169 9.00 -3.84 -19.12
C PRO A 169 9.29 -2.38 -18.78
N ILE A 170 8.25 -1.55 -18.64
CA ILE A 170 8.37 -0.10 -18.43
C ILE A 170 7.83 0.37 -17.07
N SER A 171 7.03 -0.44 -16.42
CA SER A 171 6.51 -0.16 -15.08
C SER A 171 6.13 -1.46 -14.38
N GLY A 172 6.11 -1.46 -13.05
CA GLY A 172 5.72 -2.61 -12.26
C GLY A 172 5.13 -2.22 -10.91
N THR A 173 4.28 -3.10 -10.39
CA THR A 173 3.65 -2.90 -9.08
C THR A 173 3.50 -4.22 -8.35
N ILE A 174 3.48 -4.15 -7.01
CA ILE A 174 3.05 -5.26 -6.17
C ILE A 174 1.83 -4.80 -5.38
N ALA A 175 0.76 -5.58 -5.44
CA ALA A 175 -0.42 -5.41 -4.63
C ALA A 175 -0.64 -6.60 -3.71
N SER A 176 -1.28 -6.36 -2.56
CA SER A 176 -1.73 -7.43 -1.68
C SER A 176 -3.22 -7.30 -1.40
N GLN A 177 -3.89 -8.44 -1.18
CA GLN A 177 -5.31 -8.50 -0.88
C GLN A 177 -5.54 -9.41 0.32
N TYR A 178 -6.24 -8.91 1.33
CA TYR A 178 -6.62 -9.68 2.49
C TYR A 178 -7.93 -9.16 3.09
N GLY A 179 -8.82 -10.07 3.48
CA GLY A 179 -10.16 -9.68 3.92
C GLY A 179 -10.90 -8.92 2.82
N ASP A 180 -11.41 -7.76 3.15
CA ASP A 180 -12.20 -6.90 2.26
C ASP A 180 -11.39 -5.75 1.63
N LYS A 181 -10.06 -5.82 1.67
CA LYS A 181 -9.19 -4.73 1.26
C LYS A 181 -8.04 -5.19 0.35
N THR A 182 -7.75 -4.38 -0.65
CA THR A 182 -6.54 -4.51 -1.49
C THR A 182 -5.65 -3.30 -1.28
N TRP A 183 -4.34 -3.53 -1.14
CA TRP A 183 -3.32 -2.48 -0.96
C TRP A 183 -2.37 -2.43 -2.14
N TYR A 184 -2.09 -1.23 -2.61
CA TYR A 184 -0.96 -0.91 -3.48
C TYR A 184 0.32 -0.86 -2.63
N MET A 185 1.14 -1.90 -2.67
CA MET A 185 2.29 -2.06 -1.75
C MET A 185 3.56 -1.40 -2.29
N TYR A 186 3.87 -1.62 -3.55
CA TYR A 186 5.07 -1.11 -4.21
C TYR A 186 4.74 -0.70 -5.63
N GLY A 187 5.35 0.39 -6.07
CA GLY A 187 5.26 0.86 -7.44
C GLY A 187 6.59 1.34 -7.97
N ALA A 188 6.84 1.00 -9.21
CA ALA A 188 8.05 1.34 -9.92
C ALA A 188 7.75 1.77 -11.35
N SER A 189 8.50 2.72 -11.87
CA SER A 189 8.37 3.17 -13.26
C SER A 189 9.72 3.53 -13.85
N SER A 190 9.94 3.14 -15.10
CA SER A 190 11.06 3.62 -15.90
C SER A 190 11.02 5.14 -16.05
N ASN A 191 12.16 5.74 -16.34
CA ASN A 191 12.24 7.15 -16.73
C ASN A 191 11.76 7.37 -18.18
N GLU A 192 11.80 6.32 -18.99
CA GLU A 192 11.36 6.30 -20.37
C GLU A 192 9.87 5.94 -20.47
N HIS A 193 9.24 6.35 -21.58
CA HIS A 193 7.85 6.01 -21.93
C HIS A 193 6.79 6.39 -20.88
N ARG A 194 7.06 7.35 -19.98
CA ARG A 194 6.08 7.81 -18.98
C ARG A 194 4.83 8.44 -19.62
N ASN A 195 4.98 8.99 -20.83
CA ASN A 195 3.92 9.61 -21.62
C ASN A 195 2.87 8.62 -22.16
N VAL A 196 3.15 7.31 -22.12
CA VAL A 196 2.14 6.28 -22.47
C VAL A 196 1.28 5.86 -21.27
N MET A 197 1.47 6.49 -20.10
CA MET A 197 0.65 6.34 -18.89
C MET A 197 0.56 4.91 -18.33
N PRO A 198 1.65 4.12 -18.25
CA PRO A 198 1.58 2.71 -17.85
C PRO A 198 1.05 2.52 -16.42
N ASN A 199 1.36 3.47 -15.52
CA ASN A 199 0.92 3.39 -14.12
C ASN A 199 -0.60 3.49 -13.97
N TYR A 200 -1.29 4.24 -14.84
CA TYR A 200 -2.76 4.31 -14.82
C TYR A 200 -3.37 2.95 -15.17
N LEU A 201 -2.78 2.26 -16.13
CA LEU A 201 -3.25 0.92 -16.50
C LEU A 201 -2.98 -0.08 -15.38
N LEU A 202 -1.78 -0.07 -14.78
CA LEU A 202 -1.45 -0.96 -13.66
C LEU A 202 -2.35 -0.72 -12.45
N GLN A 203 -2.62 0.53 -12.09
CA GLN A 203 -3.56 0.86 -11.02
C GLN A 203 -4.95 0.32 -11.32
N TRP A 204 -5.40 0.46 -12.56
CA TRP A 204 -6.69 -0.06 -12.98
C TRP A 204 -6.75 -1.59 -12.89
N GLU A 205 -5.72 -2.31 -13.32
CA GLU A 205 -5.65 -3.78 -13.21
C GLU A 205 -5.70 -4.27 -11.74
N MET A 206 -5.03 -3.56 -10.83
CA MET A 206 -5.10 -3.89 -9.39
C MET A 206 -6.50 -3.61 -8.81
N ILE A 207 -7.16 -2.52 -9.23
CA ILE A 207 -8.54 -2.21 -8.82
C ILE A 207 -9.51 -3.28 -9.35
N ARG A 208 -9.35 -3.72 -10.59
CA ARG A 208 -10.14 -4.84 -11.16
C ARG A 208 -9.96 -6.13 -10.34
N TRP A 209 -8.73 -6.44 -9.95
CA TRP A 209 -8.49 -7.57 -9.06
C TRP A 209 -9.18 -7.41 -7.71
N ALA A 210 -9.17 -6.21 -7.13
CA ALA A 210 -9.88 -5.92 -5.88
C ALA A 210 -11.40 -6.12 -6.02
N ILE A 211 -12.01 -5.64 -7.11
CA ILE A 211 -13.45 -5.83 -7.40
C ILE A 211 -13.75 -7.32 -7.57
N ALA A 212 -12.98 -8.03 -8.38
CA ALA A 212 -13.17 -9.46 -8.63
C ALA A 212 -13.01 -10.30 -7.34
N GLY A 213 -12.18 -9.85 -6.40
CA GLY A 213 -12.00 -10.46 -5.08
C GLY A 213 -13.07 -10.09 -4.05
N GLY A 214 -14.07 -9.28 -4.42
CA GLY A 214 -15.14 -8.85 -3.51
C GLY A 214 -14.69 -7.85 -2.44
N CYS A 215 -13.57 -7.16 -2.65
CA CYS A 215 -13.09 -6.15 -1.73
C CYS A 215 -14.03 -4.96 -1.66
N ARG A 216 -14.06 -4.32 -0.50
CA ARG A 216 -14.79 -3.06 -0.28
C ARG A 216 -13.93 -1.84 -0.49
N ILE A 217 -12.62 -1.98 -0.27
CA ILE A 217 -11.67 -0.87 -0.27
C ILE A 217 -10.45 -1.23 -1.13
N TYR A 218 -10.06 -0.29 -2.00
CA TYR A 218 -8.74 -0.26 -2.60
C TYR A 218 -7.93 0.87 -1.95
N ASP A 219 -6.81 0.53 -1.33
CA ASP A 219 -5.96 1.45 -0.55
C ASP A 219 -4.69 1.77 -1.36
N PHE A 220 -4.56 3.01 -1.82
CA PHE A 220 -3.38 3.51 -2.53
C PHE A 220 -2.17 3.70 -1.63
N ARG A 221 -2.32 3.46 -0.32
CA ARG A 221 -1.31 3.69 0.71
C ARG A 221 -1.05 5.18 0.94
N GLY A 222 0.19 5.48 1.38
CA GLY A 222 0.55 6.79 1.84
C GLY A 222 0.45 7.89 0.79
N VAL A 223 -0.13 8.99 1.21
CA VAL A 223 -0.15 10.26 0.48
C VAL A 223 0.33 11.37 1.41
N SER A 224 0.77 12.50 0.86
CA SER A 224 1.03 13.68 1.66
C SER A 224 -0.26 14.18 2.31
N GLY A 225 -0.18 14.61 3.57
CA GLY A 225 -1.26 15.32 4.26
C GLY A 225 -1.32 16.81 3.90
N ASP A 226 -0.36 17.30 3.14
CA ASP A 226 -0.38 18.66 2.62
C ASP A 226 -1.30 18.75 1.41
N LEU A 227 -2.48 19.34 1.61
CA LEU A 227 -3.51 19.54 0.60
C LEU A 227 -3.40 20.90 -0.08
N SER A 228 -2.28 21.61 0.07
CA SER A 228 -2.07 22.89 -0.60
C SER A 228 -2.06 22.72 -2.12
N PRO A 229 -2.51 23.72 -2.90
CA PRO A 229 -2.53 23.66 -4.37
C PRO A 229 -1.14 23.49 -5.00
N ASP A 230 -0.09 23.85 -4.27
CA ASP A 230 1.31 23.81 -4.71
C ASP A 230 1.99 22.45 -4.41
N ASN A 231 1.32 21.57 -3.68
CA ASN A 231 1.81 20.23 -3.41
C ASN A 231 1.54 19.31 -4.63
N PRO A 232 2.58 18.77 -5.28
CA PRO A 232 2.45 18.03 -6.54
C PRO A 232 1.68 16.71 -6.44
#